data_4bd528d1dc6bf28ad08157d391d3019b
#
_entry.id   4bd528d1dc6bf28ad08157d391d3019b
#
_cell.length_a   1.000
_cell.length_b   1.000
_cell.length_c   1.000
_cell.angle_alpha   90.00
_cell.angle_beta   90.00
_cell.angle_gamma   90.00
#
_symmetry.space_group_name_H-M   'P 1'
#
loop_
_entity.id
_entity.type
_entity.pdbx_description
1 polymer ?
#
loop_
_entity_poly.entity_id
_entity_poly.type
_entity_poly.pdbx_seq_one_letter_code
_entity_poly.pdbx_strand_id
1 'polypeptide(L)'
;NIKKVGVSGYSRGGNLSIMAAEKRLRDILVSKDLYFAASQPRSAECGITGMFRNPTPVKETKIWYVHGLAEDYTLPGPCVDIMEKMQAKGADIRIDLREGWYHLFTGNYEPEIEKRTQYFWKCPNFYTEDDGNPNKEFIDLIIKNTKIKSLDEFNELSRKNPRKAFKTMFKGLKKENCIGKGVTEGGNHGKTFMPEYLAFWKENLLN
;
A
#
# COMPACT_ATOMS: atom_id res chain seq x y z
N ASN A 1 -26.17 4.49 7.27
CA ASN A 1 -25.46 5.22 8.31
C ASN A 1 -24.05 5.53 7.81
N ILE A 2 -23.71 6.79 7.64
CA ILE A 2 -22.42 7.27 7.11
C ILE A 2 -21.21 6.81 7.96
N LYS A 3 -21.44 6.52 9.23
CA LYS A 3 -20.41 6.03 10.17
C LYS A 3 -20.23 4.51 10.14
N LYS A 4 -20.95 3.80 9.28
CA LYS A 4 -20.89 2.34 9.12
C LYS A 4 -20.49 1.96 7.68
N VAL A 5 -19.51 2.66 7.12
CA VAL A 5 -18.93 2.38 5.80
C VAL A 5 -17.52 1.83 6.01
N GLY A 6 -17.20 0.76 5.31
CA GLY A 6 -15.87 0.18 5.29
C GLY A 6 -15.19 0.33 3.94
N VAL A 7 -13.87 0.21 3.93
CA VAL A 7 -13.05 0.19 2.71
C VAL A 7 -12.20 -1.09 2.67
N SER A 8 -12.17 -1.73 1.52
CA SER A 8 -11.34 -2.92 1.31
C SER A 8 -10.65 -2.85 -0.05
N GLY A 9 -9.48 -3.44 -0.11
CA GLY A 9 -8.78 -3.54 -1.37
C GLY A 9 -7.68 -4.58 -1.36
N TYR A 10 -7.30 -4.97 -2.57
CA TYR A 10 -6.23 -5.94 -2.82
C TYR A 10 -5.09 -5.25 -3.58
N SER A 11 -3.83 -5.59 -3.27
CA SER A 11 -2.67 -5.03 -3.97
C SER A 11 -2.70 -3.49 -3.95
N ARG A 12 -2.77 -2.80 -5.07
CA ARG A 12 -2.94 -1.33 -5.13
C ARG A 12 -4.21 -0.84 -4.42
N GLY A 13 -5.30 -1.63 -4.47
CA GLY A 13 -6.50 -1.35 -3.68
C GLY A 13 -6.24 -1.48 -2.18
N GLY A 14 -5.34 -2.39 -1.78
CA GLY A 14 -4.85 -2.51 -0.41
C GLY A 14 -4.14 -1.23 0.05
N ASN A 15 -3.26 -0.66 -0.80
CA ASN A 15 -2.62 0.62 -0.52
C ASN A 15 -3.63 1.74 -0.29
N LEU A 16 -4.63 1.86 -1.18
CA LEU A 16 -5.68 2.86 -1.03
C LEU A 16 -6.51 2.65 0.25
N SER A 17 -6.71 1.39 0.65
CA SER A 17 -7.40 1.07 1.91
C SER A 17 -6.58 1.51 3.14
N ILE A 18 -5.25 1.39 3.10
CA ILE A 18 -4.36 1.93 4.14
C ILE A 18 -4.38 3.45 4.13
N MET A 19 -4.24 4.06 2.95
CA MET A 19 -4.26 5.52 2.80
C MET A 19 -5.58 6.14 3.26
N ALA A 20 -6.70 5.44 3.10
CA ALA A 20 -8.01 5.89 3.58
C ALA A 20 -8.11 5.97 5.12
N ALA A 21 -7.21 5.28 5.84
CA ALA A 21 -7.06 5.36 7.29
C ALA A 21 -5.94 6.32 7.75
N GLU A 22 -5.33 7.06 6.82
CA GLU A 22 -4.32 8.08 7.12
C GLU A 22 -4.98 9.46 7.28
N LYS A 23 -4.79 10.06 8.46
CA LYS A 23 -5.50 11.27 8.88
C LYS A 23 -5.22 12.48 7.98
N ARG A 24 -3.97 12.67 7.55
CA ARG A 24 -3.60 13.82 6.69
C ARG A 24 -4.30 13.76 5.33
N LEU A 25 -4.37 12.56 4.73
CA LEU A 25 -5.10 12.38 3.46
C LEU A 25 -6.60 12.56 3.64
N ARG A 26 -7.18 12.02 4.70
CA ARG A 26 -8.58 12.26 5.02
C ARG A 26 -8.87 13.76 5.15
N ASP A 27 -8.08 14.49 5.94
CA ASP A 27 -8.30 15.90 6.23
C ASP A 27 -8.17 16.82 4.99
N ILE A 28 -7.43 16.36 3.97
CA ILE A 28 -7.29 17.06 2.67
C ILE A 28 -8.44 16.72 1.72
N LEU A 29 -8.86 15.46 1.69
CA LEU A 29 -9.78 14.96 0.66
C LEU A 29 -11.25 15.08 1.05
N VAL A 30 -11.57 15.02 2.35
CA VAL A 30 -12.95 15.02 2.86
C VAL A 30 -13.05 15.81 4.17
N SER A 31 -14.26 15.90 4.72
CA SER A 31 -14.46 16.47 6.06
C SER A 31 -13.77 15.66 7.15
N LYS A 32 -13.25 16.34 8.18
CA LYS A 32 -12.60 15.71 9.33
C LYS A 32 -13.53 14.79 10.14
N ASP A 33 -14.83 14.95 9.99
CA ASP A 33 -15.85 14.13 10.65
C ASP A 33 -16.17 12.85 9.88
N LEU A 34 -15.64 12.71 8.65
CA LEU A 34 -15.82 11.53 7.80
C LEU A 34 -14.64 10.58 7.94
N TYR A 35 -14.95 9.31 8.16
CA TYR A 35 -13.98 8.24 8.21
C TYR A 35 -14.62 6.90 7.85
N PHE A 36 -13.81 5.94 7.44
CA PHE A 36 -14.25 4.56 7.32
C PHE A 36 -14.25 3.90 8.70
N ALA A 37 -15.35 3.26 9.08
CA ALA A 37 -15.43 2.52 10.35
C ALA A 37 -14.41 1.36 10.39
N ALA A 38 -14.17 0.74 9.24
CA ALA A 38 -13.20 -0.33 9.11
C ALA A 38 -12.47 -0.28 7.76
N SER A 39 -11.22 -0.76 7.76
CA SER A 39 -10.37 -0.91 6.57
C SER A 39 -9.79 -2.32 6.54
N GLN A 40 -9.87 -2.97 5.38
CA GLN A 40 -9.33 -4.32 5.19
C GLN A 40 -8.39 -4.34 3.98
N PRO A 41 -7.14 -3.91 4.12
CA PRO A 41 -6.10 -4.02 3.09
C PRO A 41 -5.55 -5.44 2.99
N ARG A 42 -5.34 -5.92 1.76
CA ARG A 42 -4.75 -7.23 1.45
C ARG A 42 -3.58 -7.09 0.50
N SER A 43 -2.49 -7.80 0.77
CA SER A 43 -1.29 -7.87 -0.10
C SER A 43 -0.92 -6.49 -0.67
N ALA A 44 -0.88 -5.48 0.19
CA ALA A 44 -0.58 -4.12 -0.22
C ALA A 44 0.91 -3.95 -0.52
N GLU A 45 1.24 -3.06 -1.46
CA GLU A 45 2.61 -2.67 -1.80
C GLU A 45 2.94 -1.31 -1.19
N CYS A 46 3.54 -1.29 -0.01
CA CYS A 46 3.84 -0.03 0.69
C CYS A 46 5.24 0.53 0.37
N GLY A 47 6.08 -0.26 -0.29
CA GLY A 47 7.48 0.14 -0.52
C GLY A 47 7.67 1.20 -1.58
N ILE A 48 6.82 1.25 -2.63
CA ILE A 48 7.02 2.15 -3.78
C ILE A 48 5.79 3.02 -4.08
N THR A 49 4.86 3.14 -3.16
CA THR A 49 3.58 3.80 -3.41
C THR A 49 3.43 5.16 -2.75
N GLY A 50 4.52 5.70 -2.20
CA GLY A 50 4.52 7.02 -1.58
C GLY A 50 3.72 7.08 -0.28
N MET A 51 3.64 5.97 0.45
CA MET A 51 3.04 5.94 1.79
C MET A 51 3.80 6.90 2.71
N PHE A 52 3.12 7.47 3.69
CA PHE A 52 3.81 8.30 4.68
C PHE A 52 4.76 7.45 5.53
N ARG A 53 6.03 7.88 5.64
CA ARG A 53 7.04 7.20 6.47
C ARG A 53 6.65 7.19 7.95
N ASN A 54 6.01 8.29 8.42
CA ASN A 54 5.48 8.45 9.77
C ASN A 54 3.97 8.65 9.71
N PRO A 55 3.17 7.60 9.47
CA PRO A 55 1.73 7.73 9.27
C PRO A 55 1.04 8.27 10.52
N THR A 56 -0.04 9.01 10.33
CA THR A 56 -0.93 9.48 11.39
C THR A 56 -2.29 8.80 11.21
N PRO A 57 -2.67 7.86 12.10
CA PRO A 57 -3.90 7.09 11.91
C PRO A 57 -5.17 7.91 12.16
N VAL A 58 -6.22 7.57 11.44
CA VAL A 58 -7.60 7.82 11.84
C VAL A 58 -7.96 6.78 12.89
N LYS A 59 -7.96 7.15 14.16
CA LYS A 59 -8.09 6.21 15.30
C LYS A 59 -9.45 5.49 15.35
N GLU A 60 -10.46 6.08 14.76
CA GLU A 60 -11.81 5.53 14.66
C GLU A 60 -11.92 4.38 13.64
N THR A 61 -10.93 4.27 12.74
CA THR A 61 -10.91 3.22 11.72
C THR A 61 -10.22 1.96 12.26
N LYS A 62 -10.96 0.87 12.36
CA LYS A 62 -10.38 -0.44 12.66
C LYS A 62 -9.74 -1.03 11.42
N ILE A 63 -8.52 -1.56 11.53
CA ILE A 63 -7.78 -2.07 10.38
C ILE A 63 -7.48 -3.55 10.57
N TRP A 64 -7.79 -4.37 9.57
CA TRP A 64 -7.34 -5.74 9.49
C TRP A 64 -6.48 -5.93 8.24
N TYR A 65 -5.16 -5.82 8.42
CA TYR A 65 -4.19 -6.04 7.36
C TYR A 65 -3.88 -7.53 7.20
N VAL A 66 -4.01 -8.05 5.98
CA VAL A 66 -3.71 -9.45 5.64
C VAL A 66 -2.69 -9.53 4.53
N HIS A 67 -1.64 -10.36 4.72
CA HIS A 67 -0.58 -10.54 3.74
C HIS A 67 -0.04 -11.97 3.74
N GLY A 68 0.31 -12.48 2.58
CA GLY A 68 0.93 -13.79 2.43
C GLY A 68 2.43 -13.74 2.64
N LEU A 69 2.98 -14.67 3.44
CA LEU A 69 4.43 -14.75 3.67
C LEU A 69 5.21 -15.42 2.52
N ALA A 70 4.52 -16.17 1.65
CA ALA A 70 5.11 -16.73 0.44
C ALA A 70 5.08 -15.75 -0.75
N GLU A 71 4.55 -14.54 -0.54
CA GLU A 71 4.40 -13.54 -1.59
C GLU A 71 5.76 -12.97 -2.03
N ASP A 72 6.00 -13.00 -3.34
CA ASP A 72 7.22 -12.51 -3.99
C ASP A 72 6.95 -11.29 -4.91
N TYR A 73 5.73 -10.79 -4.93
CA TYR A 73 5.33 -9.60 -5.68
C TYR A 73 5.43 -8.33 -4.82
N THR A 74 4.75 -8.33 -3.68
CA THR A 74 4.78 -7.25 -2.69
C THR A 74 5.26 -7.83 -1.36
N LEU A 75 6.34 -7.30 -0.81
CA LEU A 75 6.84 -7.81 0.47
C LEU A 75 6.05 -7.19 1.63
N PRO A 76 5.73 -7.97 2.68
CA PRO A 76 4.95 -7.49 3.82
C PRO A 76 5.67 -6.42 4.65
N GLY A 77 7.01 -6.47 4.74
CA GLY A 77 7.81 -5.65 5.65
C GLY A 77 7.48 -4.15 5.62
N PRO A 78 7.48 -3.47 4.47
CA PRO A 78 7.14 -2.05 4.41
C PRO A 78 5.74 -1.71 4.93
N CYS A 79 4.75 -2.56 4.69
CA CYS A 79 3.40 -2.35 5.19
C CYS A 79 3.30 -2.65 6.70
N VAL A 80 3.99 -3.68 7.18
CA VAL A 80 4.05 -4.01 8.62
C VAL A 80 4.64 -2.84 9.39
N ASP A 81 5.77 -2.27 8.94
CA ASP A 81 6.40 -1.09 9.56
C ASP A 81 5.41 0.09 9.68
N ILE A 82 4.64 0.36 8.61
CA ILE A 82 3.60 1.41 8.62
C ILE A 82 2.48 1.07 9.62
N MET A 83 2.00 -0.18 9.64
CA MET A 83 0.93 -0.61 10.55
C MET A 83 1.38 -0.53 12.01
N GLU A 84 2.60 -0.97 12.34
CA GLU A 84 3.16 -0.89 13.68
C GLU A 84 3.32 0.55 14.16
N LYS A 85 3.76 1.47 13.28
CA LYS A 85 3.82 2.90 13.60
C LYS A 85 2.43 3.50 13.86
N MET A 86 1.42 3.07 13.11
CA MET A 86 0.04 3.49 13.35
C MET A 86 -0.50 2.90 14.67
N GLN A 87 -0.20 1.64 15.00
CA GLN A 87 -0.55 1.02 16.29
C GLN A 87 0.09 1.77 17.46
N ALA A 88 1.38 2.10 17.34
CA ALA A 88 2.10 2.89 18.37
C ALA A 88 1.45 4.26 18.63
N LYS A 89 0.71 4.81 17.66
CA LYS A 89 -0.07 6.04 17.78
C LYS A 89 -1.53 5.81 18.19
N GLY A 90 -1.89 4.59 18.57
CA GLY A 90 -3.18 4.21 19.14
C GLY A 90 -4.25 3.81 18.13
N ALA A 91 -3.87 3.37 16.93
CA ALA A 91 -4.80 2.75 15.99
C ALA A 91 -5.13 1.31 16.40
N ASP A 92 -6.38 0.91 16.19
CA ASP A 92 -6.85 -0.47 16.37
C ASP A 92 -6.54 -1.27 15.08
N ILE A 93 -5.42 -2.00 15.09
CA ILE A 93 -4.93 -2.72 13.91
C ILE A 93 -4.63 -4.17 14.26
N ARG A 94 -5.20 -5.09 13.49
CA ARG A 94 -4.81 -6.50 13.42
C ARG A 94 -3.90 -6.70 12.21
N ILE A 95 -2.67 -7.16 12.45
CA ILE A 95 -1.73 -7.61 11.41
C ILE A 95 -1.79 -9.12 11.33
N ASP A 96 -2.08 -9.66 10.15
CA ASP A 96 -2.32 -11.09 9.92
C ASP A 96 -1.45 -11.56 8.74
N LEU A 97 -0.34 -12.20 9.07
CA LEU A 97 0.62 -12.73 8.11
C LEU A 97 0.42 -14.23 7.95
N ARG A 98 0.19 -14.70 6.72
CA ARG A 98 -0.23 -16.07 6.41
C ARG A 98 0.87 -16.87 5.71
N GLU A 99 1.32 -17.94 6.34
CA GLU A 99 2.26 -18.89 5.77
C GLU A 99 1.72 -19.54 4.49
N GLY A 100 2.54 -19.66 3.47
CA GLY A 100 2.21 -20.33 2.22
C GLY A 100 1.24 -19.56 1.30
N TRP A 101 0.83 -18.33 1.67
CA TRP A 101 -0.05 -17.53 0.84
C TRP A 101 0.76 -16.63 -0.11
N TYR A 102 0.40 -16.67 -1.40
CA TYR A 102 0.99 -15.86 -2.46
C TYR A 102 0.09 -14.66 -2.80
N HIS A 103 0.53 -13.85 -3.77
CA HIS A 103 -0.33 -12.78 -4.31
C HIS A 103 -1.61 -13.36 -4.90
N LEU A 104 -2.74 -12.65 -4.78
CA LEU A 104 -4.06 -13.13 -5.20
C LEU A 104 -4.52 -14.43 -4.50
N PHE A 105 -4.13 -14.62 -3.25
CA PHE A 105 -4.43 -15.82 -2.44
C PHE A 105 -5.92 -16.20 -2.36
N THR A 106 -6.84 -15.24 -2.60
CA THR A 106 -8.29 -15.51 -2.68
C THR A 106 -8.73 -16.00 -4.07
N GLY A 107 -7.82 -16.12 -5.02
CA GLY A 107 -8.05 -16.71 -6.32
C GLY A 107 -8.57 -18.15 -6.20
N ASN A 108 -9.26 -18.63 -7.22
CA ASN A 108 -9.79 -19.99 -7.27
C ASN A 108 -8.93 -20.86 -8.20
N TYR A 109 -7.61 -20.76 -8.06
CA TYR A 109 -6.62 -21.49 -8.85
C TYR A 109 -5.34 -21.70 -8.02
N GLU A 110 -4.59 -22.74 -8.38
CA GLU A 110 -3.32 -23.05 -7.74
C GLU A 110 -2.26 -21.97 -8.03
N PRO A 111 -1.26 -21.79 -7.15
CA PRO A 111 -0.18 -20.84 -7.39
C PRO A 111 0.53 -21.09 -8.73
N GLU A 112 0.66 -20.04 -9.53
CA GLU A 112 1.36 -20.10 -10.83
C GLU A 112 2.26 -18.88 -11.01
N ILE A 113 3.28 -19.01 -11.88
CA ILE A 113 4.22 -17.91 -12.15
C ILE A 113 3.69 -17.04 -13.29
N GLU A 114 3.32 -15.78 -12.94
CA GLU A 114 3.03 -14.74 -13.94
C GLU A 114 4.33 -14.07 -14.39
N LYS A 115 4.84 -14.51 -15.54
CA LYS A 115 6.16 -14.12 -16.07
C LYS A 115 6.27 -12.64 -16.45
N ARG A 116 5.16 -11.96 -16.76
CA ARG A 116 5.14 -10.57 -17.24
C ARG A 116 4.99 -9.54 -16.12
N THR A 117 4.47 -9.94 -14.99
CA THR A 117 4.27 -9.05 -13.84
C THR A 117 5.61 -8.58 -13.32
N GLN A 118 5.73 -7.26 -13.12
CA GLN A 118 6.94 -6.60 -12.64
C GLN A 118 6.86 -6.38 -11.14
N TYR A 119 7.92 -6.72 -10.41
CA TYR A 119 8.07 -6.41 -8.99
C TYR A 119 9.13 -5.33 -8.75
N PHE A 120 9.02 -4.63 -7.62
CA PHE A 120 9.81 -3.43 -7.32
C PHE A 120 10.52 -3.48 -5.97
N TRP A 121 10.40 -4.56 -5.22
CA TRP A 121 10.96 -4.66 -3.87
C TRP A 121 12.50 -4.63 -3.81
N LYS A 122 13.17 -4.73 -4.95
CA LYS A 122 14.63 -4.46 -5.07
C LYS A 122 14.96 -2.98 -5.24
N CYS A 123 13.96 -2.15 -5.49
CA CYS A 123 14.15 -0.70 -5.61
C CYS A 123 14.14 -0.05 -4.24
N PRO A 124 14.81 1.11 -4.09
CA PRO A 124 14.67 1.93 -2.90
C PRO A 124 13.20 2.24 -2.62
N ASN A 125 12.81 2.18 -1.36
CA ASN A 125 11.45 2.51 -0.97
C ASN A 125 11.13 3.97 -1.28
N PHE A 126 9.94 4.20 -1.81
CA PHE A 126 9.36 5.51 -2.01
C PHE A 126 8.39 5.83 -0.88
N TYR A 127 8.78 6.70 0.02
CA TYR A 127 7.93 7.23 1.08
C TYR A 127 7.69 8.72 0.89
N THR A 128 6.57 9.20 1.43
CA THR A 128 6.30 10.61 1.65
C THR A 128 6.74 10.96 3.07
N GLU A 129 7.61 11.95 3.21
CA GLU A 129 8.08 12.46 4.50
C GLU A 129 7.03 13.40 5.13
N ASP A 130 7.26 13.82 6.39
CA ASP A 130 6.30 14.63 7.13
C ASP A 130 6.05 16.02 6.53
N ASP A 131 7.00 16.52 5.75
CA ASP A 131 6.89 17.77 4.97
C ASP A 131 6.14 17.60 3.63
N GLY A 132 5.68 16.38 3.31
CA GLY A 132 4.98 16.05 2.08
C GLY A 132 5.88 15.77 0.88
N ASN A 133 7.20 15.79 1.05
CA ASN A 133 8.15 15.49 0.00
C ASN A 133 8.47 14.00 -0.11
N PRO A 134 8.90 13.51 -1.28
CA PRO A 134 9.53 12.19 -1.40
C PRO A 134 10.78 12.08 -0.54
N ASN A 135 11.04 10.90 0.02
CA ASN A 135 12.27 10.64 0.74
C ASN A 135 13.52 10.83 -0.12
N LYS A 136 14.61 11.25 0.52
CA LYS A 136 15.85 11.65 -0.14
C LYS A 136 16.41 10.57 -1.06
N GLU A 137 16.49 9.34 -0.59
CA GLU A 137 17.07 8.21 -1.35
C GLU A 137 16.33 7.99 -2.68
N PHE A 138 15.01 8.13 -2.65
CA PHE A 138 14.19 7.99 -3.84
C PHE A 138 14.42 9.15 -4.82
N ILE A 139 14.45 10.40 -4.34
CA ILE A 139 14.66 11.57 -5.18
C ILE A 139 16.07 11.60 -5.79
N ASP A 140 17.09 11.21 -5.03
CA ASP A 140 18.48 11.10 -5.53
C ASP A 140 18.56 10.08 -6.69
N LEU A 141 17.86 8.95 -6.58
CA LEU A 141 17.76 7.97 -7.66
C LEU A 141 17.09 8.57 -8.91
N ILE A 142 16.02 9.35 -8.76
CA ILE A 142 15.34 10.00 -9.89
C ILE A 142 16.23 11.04 -10.55
N ILE A 143 16.91 11.86 -9.78
CA ILE A 143 17.86 12.87 -10.27
C ILE A 143 19.01 12.19 -11.04
N LYS A 144 19.64 11.18 -10.45
CA LYS A 144 20.73 10.41 -11.06
C LYS A 144 20.33 9.81 -12.41
N ASN A 145 19.12 9.30 -12.53
CA ASN A 145 18.72 8.44 -13.64
C ASN A 145 17.82 9.11 -14.69
N THR A 146 17.40 10.36 -14.47
CA THR A 146 16.48 11.06 -15.38
C THR A 146 17.02 12.44 -15.80
N LYS A 147 16.16 13.28 -16.37
CA LYS A 147 16.46 14.67 -16.68
C LYS A 147 16.06 15.64 -15.57
N ILE A 148 15.44 15.15 -14.50
CA ILE A 148 15.09 15.93 -13.30
C ILE A 148 16.39 16.32 -12.58
N LYS A 149 16.51 17.59 -12.20
CA LYS A 149 17.73 18.13 -11.59
C LYS A 149 17.58 18.45 -10.10
N SER A 150 16.35 18.53 -9.61
CA SER A 150 16.07 18.87 -8.21
C SER A 150 14.74 18.31 -7.75
N LEU A 151 14.53 18.29 -6.41
CA LEU A 151 13.25 17.97 -5.79
C LEU A 151 12.15 18.94 -6.24
N ASP A 152 12.45 20.25 -6.33
CA ASP A 152 11.48 21.26 -6.76
C ASP A 152 10.98 21.00 -8.18
N GLU A 153 11.89 20.65 -9.10
CA GLU A 153 11.52 20.29 -10.47
C GLU A 153 10.64 19.03 -10.51
N PHE A 154 10.92 18.03 -9.67
CA PHE A 154 10.09 16.84 -9.56
C PHE A 154 8.70 17.17 -9.01
N ASN A 155 8.63 17.98 -7.96
CA ASN A 155 7.39 18.42 -7.34
C ASN A 155 6.54 19.26 -8.30
N GLU A 156 7.16 20.17 -9.04
CA GLU A 156 6.49 20.96 -10.07
C GLU A 156 5.92 20.06 -11.18
N LEU A 157 6.73 19.10 -11.66
CA LEU A 157 6.28 18.13 -12.65
C LEU A 157 5.09 17.30 -12.12
N SER A 158 5.17 16.86 -10.87
CA SER A 158 4.12 16.06 -10.23
C SER A 158 2.79 16.81 -10.13
N ARG A 159 2.84 18.10 -9.81
CA ARG A 159 1.66 18.98 -9.74
C ARG A 159 1.08 19.28 -11.12
N LYS A 160 1.91 19.61 -12.11
CA LYS A 160 1.49 20.02 -13.46
C LYS A 160 1.09 18.85 -14.34
N ASN A 161 1.77 17.71 -14.21
CA ASN A 161 1.56 16.54 -15.05
C ASN A 161 1.90 15.25 -14.31
N PRO A 162 1.01 14.76 -13.42
CA PRO A 162 1.26 13.57 -12.61
C PRO A 162 1.55 12.32 -13.45
N ARG A 163 0.92 12.19 -14.63
CA ARG A 163 1.20 11.08 -15.55
C ARG A 163 2.65 11.10 -16.08
N LYS A 164 3.17 12.30 -16.38
CA LYS A 164 4.56 12.45 -16.84
C LYS A 164 5.53 12.22 -15.68
N ALA A 165 5.22 12.70 -14.47
CA ALA A 165 6.01 12.43 -13.27
C ALA A 165 6.13 10.92 -13.02
N PHE A 166 5.02 10.19 -13.06
CA PHE A 166 4.98 8.73 -12.93
C PHE A 166 5.85 8.03 -14.00
N LYS A 167 5.73 8.43 -15.27
CA LYS A 167 6.58 7.88 -16.35
C LYS A 167 8.07 8.17 -16.12
N THR A 168 8.39 9.35 -15.59
CA THR A 168 9.76 9.73 -15.27
C THR A 168 10.32 8.91 -14.12
N MET A 169 9.53 8.70 -13.06
CA MET A 169 9.84 7.78 -11.96
C MET A 169 10.17 6.38 -12.48
N PHE A 170 9.29 5.78 -13.27
CA PHE A 170 9.50 4.45 -13.85
C PHE A 170 10.77 4.37 -14.72
N LYS A 171 11.08 5.44 -15.47
CA LYS A 171 12.31 5.51 -16.24
C LYS A 171 13.54 5.51 -15.35
N GLY A 172 13.51 6.21 -14.23
CA GLY A 172 14.57 6.21 -13.21
C GLY A 172 14.80 4.82 -12.63
N LEU A 173 13.72 4.16 -12.18
CA LEU A 173 13.77 2.81 -11.62
C LEU A 173 14.30 1.77 -12.63
N LYS A 174 13.89 1.86 -13.90
CA LYS A 174 14.41 0.97 -14.96
C LYS A 174 15.91 1.13 -15.16
N LYS A 175 16.42 2.35 -15.12
CA LYS A 175 17.87 2.61 -15.27
C LYS A 175 18.67 2.12 -14.05
N GLU A 176 18.08 2.11 -12.86
CA GLU A 176 18.69 1.55 -11.67
C GLU A 176 18.72 -0.01 -11.69
N ASN A 177 18.08 -0.62 -12.69
CA ASN A 177 18.01 -2.08 -12.85
C ASN A 177 17.44 -2.82 -11.62
N CYS A 178 16.55 -2.16 -10.88
CA CYS A 178 15.92 -2.71 -9.67
C CYS A 178 14.56 -3.37 -9.91
N ILE A 179 14.00 -3.21 -11.12
CA ILE A 179 12.72 -3.82 -11.51
C ILE A 179 12.95 -5.25 -11.97
N GLY A 180 12.37 -6.22 -11.26
CA GLY A 180 12.37 -7.60 -11.68
C GLY A 180 11.09 -8.01 -12.41
N LYS A 181 11.02 -9.25 -12.86
CA LYS A 181 9.87 -9.86 -13.52
C LYS A 181 9.68 -11.29 -13.05
N GLY A 182 8.45 -11.73 -13.12
CA GLY A 182 8.04 -13.06 -12.71
C GLY A 182 7.70 -13.07 -11.21
N VAL A 183 6.44 -13.29 -10.90
CA VAL A 183 5.92 -13.38 -9.54
C VAL A 183 4.99 -14.56 -9.44
N THR A 184 4.82 -15.12 -8.26
CA THR A 184 3.88 -16.20 -8.01
C THR A 184 2.56 -15.63 -7.55
N GLU A 185 1.48 -15.97 -8.24
CA GLU A 185 0.12 -15.51 -7.96
C GLU A 185 -0.82 -16.71 -7.79
N GLY A 186 -1.88 -16.54 -6.99
CA GLY A 186 -2.87 -17.58 -6.72
C GLY A 186 -2.80 -18.14 -5.31
N GLY A 187 -3.54 -19.21 -5.03
CA GLY A 187 -3.44 -19.86 -3.74
C GLY A 187 -4.72 -20.50 -3.20
N ASN A 188 -5.84 -20.39 -3.91
CA ASN A 188 -7.09 -21.10 -3.59
C ASN A 188 -7.55 -21.03 -2.12
N HIS A 189 -7.18 -19.93 -1.41
CA HIS A 189 -7.51 -19.72 0.00
C HIS A 189 -8.81 -18.96 0.22
N GLY A 190 -9.57 -18.69 -0.84
CA GLY A 190 -10.83 -17.93 -0.74
C GLY A 190 -11.84 -18.58 0.20
N LYS A 191 -11.95 -19.92 0.19
CA LYS A 191 -12.91 -20.66 1.05
C LYS A 191 -12.60 -20.53 2.54
N THR A 192 -11.32 -20.50 2.93
CA THR A 192 -10.89 -20.35 4.33
C THR A 192 -10.89 -18.88 4.76
N PHE A 193 -10.55 -17.97 3.88
CA PHE A 193 -10.49 -16.54 4.15
C PHE A 193 -11.87 -15.87 4.23
N MET A 194 -12.82 -16.27 3.35
CA MET A 194 -14.11 -15.58 3.24
C MET A 194 -14.94 -15.55 4.52
N PRO A 195 -15.03 -16.63 5.34
CA PRO A 195 -15.75 -16.58 6.62
C PRO A 195 -15.15 -15.52 7.58
N GLU A 196 -13.82 -15.43 7.69
CA GLU A 196 -13.14 -14.44 8.54
C GLU A 196 -13.37 -13.02 8.01
N TYR A 197 -13.32 -12.85 6.69
CA TYR A 197 -13.59 -11.59 6.02
C TYR A 197 -15.01 -11.07 6.30
N LEU A 198 -16.00 -11.94 6.20
CA LEU A 198 -17.39 -11.59 6.49
C LEU A 198 -17.62 -11.31 7.98
N ALA A 199 -16.97 -12.08 8.87
CA ALA A 199 -17.04 -11.86 10.31
C ALA A 199 -16.50 -10.47 10.69
N PHE A 200 -15.34 -10.08 10.14
CA PHE A 200 -14.75 -8.75 10.34
C PHE A 200 -15.72 -7.62 9.94
N TRP A 201 -16.37 -7.73 8.79
CA TRP A 201 -17.33 -6.71 8.34
C TRP A 201 -18.60 -6.70 9.18
N LYS A 202 -19.11 -7.86 9.55
CA LYS A 202 -20.29 -7.97 10.42
C LYS A 202 -20.03 -7.30 11.76
N GLU A 203 -18.89 -7.58 12.38
CA GLU A 203 -18.51 -7.01 13.68
C GLU A 203 -18.41 -5.48 13.63
N ASN A 204 -17.80 -4.93 12.58
CA ASN A 204 -17.44 -3.52 12.54
C ASN A 204 -18.44 -2.61 11.81
N LEU A 205 -19.39 -3.17 11.06
CA LEU A 205 -20.38 -2.38 10.30
C LEU A 205 -21.81 -2.64 10.71
N LEU A 206 -22.13 -3.81 11.28
CA LEU A 206 -23.53 -4.19 11.58
C LEU A 206 -23.85 -4.15 13.07
N ASN A 207 -22.87 -4.26 13.93
CA ASN A 207 -23.00 -4.10 15.38
C ASN A 207 -22.64 -2.66 15.78
#